data_4b7ff96d8ea2da53e38378af18574d0f
#
_entry.id   4b7ff96d8ea2da53e38378af18574d0f
#
_cell.length_a   1.000
_cell.length_b   1.000
_cell.length_c   1.000
_cell.angle_alpha   90.00
_cell.angle_beta   90.00
_cell.angle_gamma   90.00
#
_symmetry.space_group_name_H-M   'P 1'
#
loop_
_entity.id
_entity.type
_entity.pdbx_description
1 polymer ?
#
loop_
_entity_poly.entity_id
_entity_poly.type
_entity_poly.pdbx_seq_one_letter_code
_entity_poly.pdbx_strand_id
1 'polypeptide(L)'
;MDLGLGGRTAIVCGASAGIGLASAEALAAEGANVAMLARGREALEREAERLGALAVRGDVANPRHLERLVEQTLTAFGSVDILVLNSGGPPRARALDVTDEQVEDAVGLLLLSAVRLVRLCRPHLEASGHGRVIAITSSAVKEPVDNLALSNAIRPGLTGWLKTVARELGPVAVTVNAVAPGRIDTDRLKEVYPEGPSESDLAAIPLRRLGTPRELGDVVCFLASDRAAYVTGATIAVDGGLTRGLL
;
A
#
# COMPACT_ATOMS: atom_id res chain seq x y z
N MET A 1 -19.78 11.99 -5.61
CA MET A 1 -20.24 10.56 -5.70
C MET A 1 -20.07 10.00 -4.30
N ASP A 2 -21.10 9.41 -3.72
CA ASP A 2 -20.97 8.74 -2.43
C ASP A 2 -20.17 7.43 -2.62
N LEU A 3 -19.10 7.28 -1.86
CA LEU A 3 -18.21 6.11 -1.89
C LEU A 3 -18.58 5.04 -0.85
N GLY A 4 -19.50 5.34 0.07
CA GLY A 4 -19.96 4.41 1.12
C GLY A 4 -18.89 4.13 2.19
N LEU A 5 -17.96 5.07 2.44
CA LEU A 5 -16.84 4.91 3.36
C LEU A 5 -17.10 5.48 4.76
N GLY A 6 -18.16 6.29 4.93
CA GLY A 6 -18.51 6.88 6.22
C GLY A 6 -18.65 5.84 7.33
N GLY A 7 -17.87 5.98 8.41
CA GLY A 7 -17.87 5.08 9.56
C GLY A 7 -17.14 3.73 9.35
N ARG A 8 -16.63 3.42 8.15
CA ARG A 8 -15.78 2.25 7.91
C ARG A 8 -14.43 2.44 8.59
N THR A 9 -13.81 1.35 9.02
CA THR A 9 -12.52 1.38 9.70
C THR A 9 -11.41 0.88 8.79
N ALA A 10 -10.40 1.72 8.58
CA ALA A 10 -9.25 1.45 7.72
C ALA A 10 -7.95 1.37 8.53
N ILE A 11 -7.15 0.33 8.29
CA ILE A 11 -5.75 0.26 8.70
C ILE A 11 -4.89 0.67 7.50
N VAL A 12 -4.00 1.67 7.69
CA VAL A 12 -3.07 2.13 6.67
C VAL A 12 -1.63 2.02 7.18
N CYS A 13 -0.83 1.22 6.50
CA CYS A 13 0.59 1.05 6.83
C CYS A 13 1.47 2.06 6.09
N GLY A 14 2.62 2.44 6.68
CA GLY A 14 3.53 3.42 6.10
C GLY A 14 2.87 4.80 5.94
N ALA A 15 2.01 5.18 6.89
CA ALA A 15 1.06 6.28 6.74
C ALA A 15 1.57 7.64 7.21
N SER A 16 2.85 7.80 7.58
CA SER A 16 3.39 9.09 8.03
C SER A 16 3.86 10.02 6.91
N ALA A 17 3.93 9.52 5.66
CA ALA A 17 4.37 10.29 4.49
C ALA A 17 3.96 9.61 3.19
N GLY A 18 4.11 10.32 2.08
CA GLY A 18 3.99 9.80 0.72
C GLY A 18 2.65 9.14 0.41
N ILE A 19 2.66 8.00 -0.29
CA ILE A 19 1.45 7.32 -0.76
C ILE A 19 0.59 6.80 0.40
N GLY A 20 1.24 6.31 1.49
CA GLY A 20 0.51 5.84 2.66
C GLY A 20 -0.26 6.96 3.35
N LEU A 21 0.36 8.13 3.54
CA LEU A 21 -0.30 9.32 4.09
C LEU A 21 -1.44 9.78 3.18
N ALA A 22 -1.20 9.91 1.88
CA ALA A 22 -2.23 10.31 0.93
C ALA A 22 -3.42 9.33 0.89
N SER A 23 -3.17 8.03 1.09
CA SER A 23 -4.24 7.04 1.23
C SER A 23 -5.05 7.25 2.51
N ALA A 24 -4.38 7.53 3.63
CA ALA A 24 -5.03 7.84 4.90
C ALA A 24 -5.87 9.13 4.81
N GLU A 25 -5.34 10.17 4.15
CA GLU A 25 -6.04 11.43 3.89
C GLU A 25 -7.31 11.23 3.06
N ALA A 26 -7.20 10.48 1.96
CA ALA A 26 -8.34 10.24 1.08
C ALA A 26 -9.45 9.45 1.79
N LEU A 27 -9.09 8.43 2.57
CA LEU A 27 -10.07 7.65 3.35
C LEU A 27 -10.71 8.47 4.47
N ALA A 28 -9.92 9.26 5.21
CA ALA A 28 -10.44 10.13 6.28
C ALA A 28 -11.37 11.22 5.73
N ALA A 29 -11.06 11.79 4.56
CA ALA A 29 -11.88 12.79 3.89
C ALA A 29 -13.28 12.26 3.50
N GLU A 30 -13.39 10.95 3.25
CA GLU A 30 -14.67 10.26 2.98
C GLU A 30 -15.36 9.74 4.26
N GLY A 31 -14.85 10.14 5.44
CA GLY A 31 -15.46 9.83 6.74
C GLY A 31 -15.12 8.45 7.31
N ALA A 32 -14.07 7.80 6.82
CA ALA A 32 -13.59 6.55 7.40
C ALA A 32 -12.80 6.82 8.70
N ASN A 33 -12.92 5.91 9.68
CA ASN A 33 -12.02 5.85 10.83
C ASN A 33 -10.68 5.28 10.38
N VAL A 34 -9.57 5.96 10.63
CA VAL A 34 -8.26 5.53 10.13
C VAL A 34 -7.30 5.22 11.28
N ALA A 35 -6.71 4.02 11.26
CA ALA A 35 -5.56 3.65 12.08
C ALA A 35 -4.28 3.67 11.23
N MET A 36 -3.31 4.47 11.62
CA MET A 36 -2.09 4.76 10.89
C MET A 36 -0.90 4.07 11.55
N LEU A 37 -0.12 3.27 10.80
CA LEU A 37 1.12 2.67 11.27
C LEU A 37 2.33 3.29 10.56
N ALA A 38 3.33 3.73 11.33
CA ALA A 38 4.64 4.12 10.81
C ALA A 38 5.72 4.05 11.90
N ARG A 39 7.00 4.07 11.48
CA ARG A 39 8.16 4.01 12.39
C ARG A 39 8.48 5.34 13.07
N GLY A 40 8.40 6.42 12.29
CA GLY A 40 8.69 7.79 12.74
C GLY A 40 7.57 8.34 13.60
N ARG A 41 7.87 8.57 14.89
CA ARG A 41 6.87 8.98 15.90
C ARG A 41 6.28 10.35 15.62
N GLU A 42 7.14 11.37 15.51
CA GLU A 42 6.70 12.77 15.41
C GLU A 42 5.82 13.04 14.17
N ALA A 43 6.27 12.55 13.01
CA ALA A 43 5.51 12.70 11.77
C ALA A 43 4.18 11.94 11.83
N LEU A 44 4.18 10.71 12.39
CA LEU A 44 2.97 9.92 12.52
C LEU A 44 1.94 10.58 13.45
N GLU A 45 2.35 11.01 14.63
CA GLU A 45 1.48 11.63 15.64
C GLU A 45 0.90 12.95 15.10
N ARG A 46 1.71 13.79 14.47
CA ARG A 46 1.28 15.05 13.85
C ARG A 46 0.21 14.81 12.77
N GLU A 47 0.46 13.88 11.83
CA GLU A 47 -0.49 13.61 10.73
C GLU A 47 -1.75 12.91 11.22
N ALA A 48 -1.64 12.01 12.19
CA ALA A 48 -2.80 11.37 12.80
C ALA A 48 -3.69 12.38 13.56
N GLU A 49 -3.10 13.30 14.32
CA GLU A 49 -3.84 14.38 14.99
C GLU A 49 -4.57 15.26 13.96
N ARG A 50 -3.89 15.65 12.89
CA ARG A 50 -4.48 16.45 11.78
C ARG A 50 -5.68 15.77 11.13
N LEU A 51 -5.66 14.44 11.02
CA LEU A 51 -6.71 13.64 10.38
C LEU A 51 -7.77 13.12 11.37
N GLY A 52 -7.62 13.31 12.65
CA GLY A 52 -8.45 12.66 13.67
C GLY A 52 -8.28 11.12 13.66
N ALA A 53 -7.11 10.64 13.27
CA ALA A 53 -6.80 9.22 13.11
C ALA A 53 -6.09 8.64 14.35
N LEU A 54 -6.10 7.31 14.49
CA LEU A 54 -5.33 6.60 15.50
C LEU A 54 -3.88 6.42 15.05
N ALA A 55 -2.92 6.94 15.82
CA ALA A 55 -1.50 6.74 15.60
C ALA A 55 -1.00 5.47 16.32
N VAL A 56 -0.47 4.52 15.56
CA VAL A 56 0.20 3.32 16.12
C VAL A 56 1.65 3.28 15.63
N ARG A 57 2.59 3.60 16.50
CA ARG A 57 4.02 3.53 16.14
C ARG A 57 4.45 2.09 15.98
N GLY A 58 5.06 1.72 14.83
CA GLY A 58 5.56 0.37 14.62
C GLY A 58 6.25 0.17 13.28
N ASP A 59 6.85 -1.00 13.13
CA ASP A 59 7.46 -1.47 11.88
C ASP A 59 6.64 -2.65 11.35
N VAL A 60 6.30 -2.61 10.07
CA VAL A 60 5.54 -3.69 9.41
C VAL A 60 6.31 -5.01 9.37
N ALA A 61 7.64 -4.99 9.42
CA ALA A 61 8.45 -6.19 9.50
C ALA A 61 8.38 -6.90 10.86
N ASN A 62 7.96 -6.19 11.93
CA ASN A 62 7.86 -6.76 13.28
C ASN A 62 6.45 -7.32 13.56
N PRO A 63 6.31 -8.64 13.78
CA PRO A 63 4.99 -9.27 14.00
C PRO A 63 4.21 -8.69 15.19
N ARG A 64 4.90 -8.40 16.31
CA ARG A 64 4.27 -7.86 17.53
C ARG A 64 3.69 -6.45 17.30
N HIS A 65 4.31 -5.67 16.41
CA HIS A 65 3.79 -4.35 16.06
C HIS A 65 2.51 -4.46 15.24
N LEU A 66 2.40 -5.50 14.41
CA LEU A 66 1.21 -5.76 13.61
C LEU A 66 0.04 -6.26 14.48
N GLU A 67 0.32 -7.14 15.44
CA GLU A 67 -0.66 -7.60 16.43
C GLU A 67 -1.22 -6.42 17.22
N ARG A 68 -0.34 -5.58 17.76
CA ARG A 68 -0.73 -4.36 18.50
C ARG A 68 -1.52 -3.38 17.64
N LEU A 69 -1.17 -3.21 16.36
CA LEU A 69 -1.92 -2.35 15.43
C LEU A 69 -3.37 -2.80 15.32
N VAL A 70 -3.59 -4.08 15.07
CA VAL A 70 -4.95 -4.63 14.93
C VAL A 70 -5.71 -4.54 16.25
N GLU A 71 -5.09 -4.89 17.38
CA GLU A 71 -5.69 -4.81 18.71
C GLU A 71 -6.13 -3.37 19.05
N GLN A 72 -5.24 -2.38 18.86
CA GLN A 72 -5.56 -0.98 19.13
C GLN A 72 -6.63 -0.44 18.18
N THR A 73 -6.63 -0.85 16.93
CA THR A 73 -7.69 -0.48 15.97
C THR A 73 -9.05 -1.00 16.41
N LEU A 74 -9.12 -2.27 16.82
CA LEU A 74 -10.37 -2.87 17.30
C LEU A 74 -10.84 -2.23 18.61
N THR A 75 -9.92 -1.88 19.49
CA THR A 75 -10.26 -1.19 20.76
C THR A 75 -10.83 0.20 20.49
N ALA A 76 -10.27 0.93 19.53
CA ALA A 76 -10.68 2.30 19.22
C ALA A 76 -11.97 2.37 18.37
N PHE A 77 -12.13 1.46 17.42
CA PHE A 77 -13.18 1.58 16.37
C PHE A 77 -14.10 0.36 16.27
N GLY A 78 -13.78 -0.75 16.92
CA GLY A 78 -14.64 -1.95 16.98
C GLY A 78 -14.59 -2.85 15.75
N SER A 79 -14.04 -2.42 14.61
CA SER A 79 -13.98 -3.18 13.36
C SER A 79 -12.68 -2.98 12.59
N VAL A 80 -12.47 -3.80 11.57
CA VAL A 80 -11.51 -3.56 10.47
C VAL A 80 -12.20 -3.93 9.17
N ASP A 81 -12.50 -2.94 8.36
CA ASP A 81 -13.19 -3.07 7.07
C ASP A 81 -12.20 -2.96 5.90
N ILE A 82 -11.17 -2.15 6.05
CA ILE A 82 -10.24 -1.80 4.98
C ILE A 82 -8.80 -2.00 5.49
N LEU A 83 -8.00 -2.70 4.69
CA LEU A 83 -6.57 -2.91 4.94
C LEU A 83 -5.74 -2.39 3.77
N VAL A 84 -4.99 -1.30 3.98
CA VAL A 84 -4.03 -0.76 3.03
C VAL A 84 -2.62 -1.24 3.39
N LEU A 85 -2.15 -2.23 2.65
CA LEU A 85 -0.81 -2.79 2.75
C LEU A 85 0.17 -1.87 2.01
N ASN A 86 0.99 -1.16 2.76
CA ASN A 86 2.04 -0.31 2.22
C ASN A 86 3.29 -0.42 3.10
N SER A 87 4.44 -0.47 2.47
CA SER A 87 5.74 -0.52 3.14
C SER A 87 6.76 0.33 2.41
N GLY A 88 7.87 0.63 3.05
CA GLY A 88 9.04 1.18 2.37
C GLY A 88 9.55 0.24 1.28
N GLY A 89 10.43 0.73 0.43
CA GLY A 89 11.13 -0.09 -0.54
C GLY A 89 12.38 -0.74 0.08
N PRO A 90 12.82 -1.90 -0.42
CA PRO A 90 14.11 -2.47 -0.10
C PRO A 90 15.24 -1.60 -0.68
N PRO A 91 16.50 -1.79 -0.26
CA PRO A 91 17.63 -1.08 -0.84
C PRO A 91 17.74 -1.35 -2.34
N ARG A 92 18.32 -0.38 -3.06
CA ARG A 92 18.65 -0.56 -4.47
C ARG A 92 19.86 -1.48 -4.58
N ALA A 93 19.78 -2.46 -5.47
CA ALA A 93 20.89 -3.36 -5.77
C ALA A 93 20.74 -3.92 -7.18
N ARG A 94 21.87 -4.24 -7.80
CA ARG A 94 21.91 -5.07 -9.03
C ARG A 94 21.66 -6.52 -8.65
N ALA A 95 21.11 -7.31 -9.56
CA ALA A 95 20.70 -8.68 -9.26
C ALA A 95 21.82 -9.60 -8.76
N LEU A 96 23.05 -9.40 -9.24
CA LEU A 96 24.20 -10.22 -8.87
C LEU A 96 24.97 -9.69 -7.64
N ASP A 97 24.56 -8.53 -7.10
CA ASP A 97 25.23 -7.87 -5.98
C ASP A 97 24.40 -7.93 -4.67
N VAL A 98 23.23 -8.60 -4.69
CA VAL A 98 22.38 -8.77 -3.49
C VAL A 98 22.99 -9.80 -2.55
N THR A 99 22.90 -9.55 -1.24
CA THR A 99 23.28 -10.51 -0.19
C THR A 99 22.06 -11.29 0.31
N ASP A 100 22.31 -12.44 0.93
CA ASP A 100 21.25 -13.26 1.54
C ASP A 100 20.46 -12.45 2.58
N GLU A 101 21.13 -11.67 3.44
CA GLU A 101 20.51 -10.80 4.43
C GLU A 101 19.56 -9.79 3.78
N GLN A 102 19.97 -9.16 2.69
CA GLN A 102 19.12 -8.22 1.95
C GLN A 102 17.88 -8.90 1.36
N VAL A 103 18.02 -10.15 0.91
CA VAL A 103 16.88 -10.94 0.42
C VAL A 103 15.92 -11.28 1.56
N GLU A 104 16.43 -11.74 2.70
CA GLU A 104 15.62 -12.07 3.89
C GLU A 104 14.86 -10.85 4.41
N ASP A 105 15.54 -9.72 4.54
CA ASP A 105 14.95 -8.44 4.95
C ASP A 105 13.85 -7.98 3.98
N ALA A 106 14.11 -8.08 2.68
CA ALA A 106 13.14 -7.69 1.66
C ALA A 106 11.91 -8.63 1.65
N VAL A 107 12.08 -9.93 1.87
CA VAL A 107 10.99 -10.88 2.07
C VAL A 107 10.19 -10.54 3.33
N GLY A 108 10.87 -10.24 4.43
CA GLY A 108 10.26 -9.81 5.69
C GLY A 108 9.40 -8.56 5.51
N LEU A 109 9.99 -7.55 4.86
CA LEU A 109 9.36 -6.23 4.64
C LEU A 109 8.19 -6.27 3.66
N LEU A 110 8.34 -6.93 2.51
CA LEU A 110 7.41 -6.80 1.39
C LEU A 110 6.36 -7.92 1.34
N LEU A 111 6.73 -9.15 1.72
CA LEU A 111 5.86 -10.31 1.60
C LEU A 111 5.31 -10.76 2.96
N LEU A 112 6.18 -11.08 3.92
CA LEU A 112 5.73 -11.61 5.21
C LEU A 112 4.90 -10.60 6.00
N SER A 113 5.20 -9.31 5.92
CA SER A 113 4.40 -8.25 6.53
C SER A 113 2.95 -8.27 6.03
N ALA A 114 2.77 -8.37 4.70
CA ALA A 114 1.45 -8.45 4.07
C ALA A 114 0.70 -9.73 4.45
N VAL A 115 1.38 -10.88 4.39
CA VAL A 115 0.80 -12.19 4.78
C VAL A 115 0.31 -12.15 6.24
N ARG A 116 1.12 -11.61 7.15
CA ARG A 116 0.79 -11.50 8.58
C ARG A 116 -0.41 -10.59 8.81
N LEU A 117 -0.41 -9.40 8.20
CA LEU A 117 -1.52 -8.45 8.34
C LEU A 117 -2.83 -8.99 7.78
N VAL A 118 -2.82 -9.60 6.59
CA VAL A 118 -4.02 -10.21 6.05
C VAL A 118 -4.54 -11.31 6.97
N ARG A 119 -3.67 -12.17 7.51
CA ARG A 119 -4.07 -13.21 8.48
C ARG A 119 -4.69 -12.63 9.76
N LEU A 120 -4.10 -11.57 10.31
CA LEU A 120 -4.60 -10.91 11.52
C LEU A 120 -5.94 -10.22 11.27
N CYS A 121 -6.09 -9.54 10.13
CA CYS A 121 -7.31 -8.79 9.80
C CYS A 121 -8.42 -9.66 9.21
N ARG A 122 -8.12 -10.86 8.69
CA ARG A 122 -9.07 -11.73 8.00
C ARG A 122 -10.40 -11.93 8.74
N PRO A 123 -10.46 -12.33 10.02
CA PRO A 123 -11.73 -12.54 10.70
C PRO A 123 -12.61 -11.27 10.72
N HIS A 124 -12.00 -10.11 10.82
CA HIS A 124 -12.68 -8.82 10.89
C HIS A 124 -13.16 -8.38 9.50
N LEU A 125 -12.32 -8.55 8.47
CA LEU A 125 -12.68 -8.28 7.06
C LEU A 125 -13.85 -9.16 6.61
N GLU A 126 -13.86 -10.44 6.98
CA GLU A 126 -14.96 -11.38 6.68
C GLU A 126 -16.26 -10.98 7.42
N ALA A 127 -16.15 -10.57 8.68
CA ALA A 127 -17.30 -10.18 9.50
C ALA A 127 -17.89 -8.83 9.09
N SER A 128 -17.13 -7.96 8.45
CA SER A 128 -17.56 -6.60 8.12
C SER A 128 -18.62 -6.53 7.01
N GLY A 129 -18.72 -7.54 6.15
CA GLY A 129 -19.55 -7.52 4.94
C GLY A 129 -19.09 -6.50 3.88
N HIS A 130 -17.99 -5.78 4.15
CA HIS A 130 -17.37 -4.76 3.30
C HIS A 130 -15.84 -4.90 3.25
N GLY A 131 -15.33 -6.08 3.38
CA GLY A 131 -13.88 -6.28 3.47
C GLY A 131 -13.13 -5.83 2.21
N ARG A 132 -12.09 -5.01 2.39
CA ARG A 132 -11.24 -4.49 1.30
C ARG A 132 -9.77 -4.62 1.67
N VAL A 133 -8.98 -5.26 0.81
CA VAL A 133 -7.52 -5.33 0.92
C VAL A 133 -6.91 -4.65 -0.30
N ILE A 134 -6.13 -3.61 -0.09
CA ILE A 134 -5.45 -2.87 -1.14
C ILE A 134 -3.95 -2.87 -0.86
N ALA A 135 -3.15 -3.42 -1.75
CA ALA A 135 -1.70 -3.44 -1.61
C ALA A 135 -1.04 -2.41 -2.54
N ILE A 136 -0.19 -1.55 -1.97
CA ILE A 136 0.69 -0.67 -2.74
C ILE A 136 1.93 -1.46 -3.12
N THR A 137 2.06 -1.72 -4.42
CA THR A 137 3.17 -2.50 -4.97
C THR A 137 4.18 -1.60 -5.70
N SER A 138 4.37 -1.79 -6.99
CA SER A 138 5.29 -1.01 -7.85
C SER A 138 5.02 -1.36 -9.30
N SER A 139 5.37 -0.48 -10.24
CA SER A 139 5.49 -0.82 -11.66
C SER A 139 6.39 -2.04 -11.92
N ALA A 140 7.31 -2.34 -10.99
CA ALA A 140 8.17 -3.52 -11.02
C ALA A 140 7.41 -4.87 -11.07
N VAL A 141 6.10 -4.89 -10.77
CA VAL A 141 5.26 -6.09 -10.92
C VAL A 141 4.81 -6.32 -12.36
N LYS A 142 4.97 -5.33 -13.22
CA LYS A 142 4.65 -5.39 -14.66
C LYS A 142 5.90 -5.52 -15.51
N GLU A 143 6.91 -4.71 -15.21
CA GLU A 143 8.18 -4.67 -15.94
C GLU A 143 9.34 -4.51 -14.95
N PRO A 144 10.47 -5.25 -15.11
CA PRO A 144 11.62 -5.07 -14.25
C PRO A 144 12.16 -3.64 -14.33
N VAL A 145 12.50 -3.08 -13.17
CA VAL A 145 13.12 -1.74 -13.06
C VAL A 145 14.59 -1.91 -12.72
N ASP A 146 15.47 -1.20 -13.43
CA ASP A 146 16.91 -1.27 -13.22
C ASP A 146 17.33 -0.95 -11.77
N ASN A 147 18.28 -1.71 -11.25
CA ASN A 147 18.80 -1.60 -9.89
C ASN A 147 17.74 -1.77 -8.77
N LEU A 148 16.60 -2.38 -9.06
CA LEU A 148 15.57 -2.74 -8.08
C LEU A 148 15.38 -4.26 -7.97
N ALA A 149 16.48 -5.03 -8.01
CA ALA A 149 16.43 -6.49 -8.05
C ALA A 149 15.53 -7.13 -6.99
N LEU A 150 15.63 -6.69 -5.74
CA LEU A 150 14.80 -7.20 -4.64
C LEU A 150 13.29 -6.87 -4.83
N SER A 151 12.98 -5.66 -5.29
CA SER A 151 11.60 -5.28 -5.61
C SER A 151 11.06 -6.08 -6.79
N ASN A 152 11.85 -6.24 -7.86
CA ASN A 152 11.51 -7.00 -9.05
C ASN A 152 11.26 -8.49 -8.74
N ALA A 153 11.96 -9.06 -7.77
CA ALA A 153 11.81 -10.46 -7.37
C ALA A 153 10.59 -10.68 -6.45
N ILE A 154 10.38 -9.82 -5.45
CA ILE A 154 9.47 -10.11 -4.35
C ILE A 154 8.07 -9.54 -4.60
N ARG A 155 7.93 -8.35 -5.18
CA ARG A 155 6.60 -7.75 -5.40
C ARG A 155 5.73 -8.51 -6.42
N PRO A 156 6.25 -9.11 -7.50
CA PRO A 156 5.45 -10.02 -8.35
C PRO A 156 4.96 -11.24 -7.57
N GLY A 157 5.79 -11.82 -6.67
CA GLY A 157 5.39 -12.89 -5.77
C GLY A 157 4.24 -12.48 -4.84
N LEU A 158 4.30 -11.27 -4.28
CA LEU A 158 3.22 -10.69 -3.49
C LEU A 158 1.93 -10.56 -4.32
N THR A 159 1.99 -10.05 -5.55
CA THR A 159 0.79 -9.93 -6.41
C THR A 159 0.17 -11.27 -6.76
N GLY A 160 1.00 -12.29 -7.01
CA GLY A 160 0.54 -13.67 -7.22
C GLY A 160 -0.18 -14.23 -5.98
N TRP A 161 0.38 -14.01 -4.79
CA TRP A 161 -0.24 -14.39 -3.53
C TRP A 161 -1.57 -13.64 -3.29
N LEU A 162 -1.60 -12.32 -3.50
CA LEU A 162 -2.83 -11.52 -3.38
C LEU A 162 -3.93 -11.99 -4.34
N LYS A 163 -3.57 -12.42 -5.55
CA LYS A 163 -4.51 -13.02 -6.50
C LYS A 163 -5.14 -14.30 -5.97
N THR A 164 -4.37 -15.11 -5.26
CA THR A 164 -4.87 -16.32 -4.59
C THR A 164 -5.81 -15.94 -3.43
N VAL A 165 -5.41 -14.97 -2.58
CA VAL A 165 -6.26 -14.46 -1.48
C VAL A 165 -7.59 -13.91 -2.01
N ALA A 166 -7.57 -13.20 -3.14
CA ALA A 166 -8.80 -12.69 -3.77
C ALA A 166 -9.79 -13.81 -4.14
N ARG A 167 -9.29 -14.97 -4.56
CA ARG A 167 -10.13 -16.13 -4.88
C ARG A 167 -10.69 -16.81 -3.63
N GLU A 168 -9.90 -16.85 -2.56
CA GLU A 168 -10.29 -17.49 -1.29
C GLU A 168 -11.31 -16.63 -0.52
N LEU A 169 -11.15 -15.30 -0.52
CA LEU A 169 -12.00 -14.37 0.21
C LEU A 169 -13.20 -13.84 -0.62
N GLY A 170 -13.19 -14.03 -1.93
CA GLY A 170 -14.30 -13.63 -2.81
C GLY A 170 -15.67 -14.16 -2.39
N PRO A 171 -15.82 -15.45 -1.99
CA PRO A 171 -17.11 -16.01 -1.52
C PRO A 171 -17.71 -15.29 -0.32
N VAL A 172 -16.90 -14.58 0.47
CA VAL A 172 -17.37 -13.79 1.63
C VAL A 172 -17.35 -12.28 1.35
N ALA A 173 -17.41 -11.89 0.07
CA ALA A 173 -17.51 -10.51 -0.41
C ALA A 173 -16.32 -9.58 -0.03
N VAL A 174 -15.15 -10.15 0.28
CA VAL A 174 -13.90 -9.39 0.49
C VAL A 174 -13.20 -9.22 -0.86
N THR A 175 -12.91 -7.98 -1.25
CA THR A 175 -12.10 -7.72 -2.45
C THR A 175 -10.63 -7.53 -2.10
N VAL A 176 -9.74 -7.97 -2.98
CA VAL A 176 -8.30 -7.90 -2.79
C VAL A 176 -7.65 -7.40 -4.09
N ASN A 177 -7.06 -6.21 -4.05
CA ASN A 177 -6.47 -5.58 -5.23
C ASN A 177 -5.07 -5.04 -4.92
N ALA A 178 -4.30 -4.81 -5.97
CA ALA A 178 -3.00 -4.15 -5.89
C ALA A 178 -3.01 -2.87 -6.74
N VAL A 179 -2.35 -1.84 -6.25
CA VAL A 179 -2.01 -0.64 -7.01
C VAL A 179 -0.52 -0.70 -7.31
N ALA A 180 -0.14 -0.49 -8.57
CA ALA A 180 1.24 -0.51 -9.04
C ALA A 180 1.66 0.92 -9.44
N PRO A 181 2.27 1.69 -8.50
CA PRO A 181 2.74 3.03 -8.76
C PRO A 181 3.89 3.06 -9.77
N GLY A 182 3.87 4.08 -10.65
CA GLY A 182 5.02 4.49 -11.42
C GLY A 182 5.97 5.39 -10.62
N ARG A 183 6.42 6.48 -11.27
CA ARG A 183 7.28 7.50 -10.64
C ARG A 183 6.39 8.54 -9.94
N ILE A 184 6.32 8.48 -8.62
CA ILE A 184 5.48 9.34 -7.79
C ILE A 184 6.38 10.27 -6.99
N ASP A 185 6.04 11.57 -6.94
CA ASP A 185 6.78 12.60 -6.19
C ASP A 185 6.64 12.35 -4.69
N THR A 186 7.61 11.66 -4.15
CA THR A 186 7.72 11.30 -2.72
C THR A 186 9.17 11.43 -2.29
N ASP A 187 9.41 11.47 -0.98
CA ASP A 187 10.79 11.51 -0.46
C ASP A 187 11.60 10.27 -0.91
N ARG A 188 10.93 9.13 -1.08
CA ARG A 188 11.57 7.94 -1.65
C ARG A 188 12.07 8.17 -3.08
N LEU A 189 11.33 8.92 -3.90
CA LEU A 189 11.78 9.25 -5.26
C LEU A 189 12.96 10.23 -5.23
N LYS A 190 12.99 11.17 -4.28
CA LYS A 190 14.11 12.10 -4.09
C LYS A 190 15.41 11.38 -3.71
N GLU A 191 15.34 10.27 -2.95
CA GLU A 191 16.50 9.41 -2.71
C GLU A 191 17.04 8.77 -4.00
N VAL A 192 16.16 8.50 -4.97
CA VAL A 192 16.50 7.93 -6.27
C VAL A 192 17.03 8.98 -7.24
N TYR A 193 16.47 10.17 -7.17
CA TYR A 193 16.78 11.33 -8.02
C TYR A 193 17.08 12.56 -7.14
N PRO A 194 18.26 12.66 -6.50
CA PRO A 194 18.58 13.78 -5.59
C PRO A 194 18.50 15.14 -6.25
N GLU A 195 18.82 15.22 -7.54
CA GLU A 195 18.76 16.44 -8.36
C GLU A 195 17.42 16.57 -9.14
N GLY A 196 16.45 15.69 -8.81
CA GLY A 196 15.23 15.56 -9.57
C GLY A 196 15.37 14.64 -10.80
N PRO A 197 14.24 14.18 -11.38
CA PRO A 197 14.27 13.38 -12.60
C PRO A 197 14.75 14.22 -13.78
N SER A 198 15.57 13.64 -14.64
CA SER A 198 16.02 14.26 -15.88
C SER A 198 14.86 14.43 -16.87
N GLU A 199 15.06 15.27 -17.90
CA GLU A 199 14.10 15.40 -18.98
C GLU A 199 13.83 14.06 -19.69
N SER A 200 14.85 13.23 -19.85
CA SER A 200 14.70 11.87 -20.42
C SER A 200 13.90 10.95 -19.51
N ASP A 201 14.01 11.08 -18.19
CA ASP A 201 13.20 10.33 -17.24
C ASP A 201 11.71 10.71 -17.34
N LEU A 202 11.41 11.99 -17.46
CA LEU A 202 10.06 12.48 -17.67
C LEU A 202 9.54 12.11 -19.06
N ALA A 203 10.41 12.15 -20.08
CA ALA A 203 10.07 11.76 -21.44
C ALA A 203 9.67 10.28 -21.57
N ALA A 204 10.16 9.41 -20.69
CA ALA A 204 9.78 8.01 -20.63
C ALA A 204 8.33 7.81 -20.15
N ILE A 205 7.75 8.79 -19.45
CA ILE A 205 6.36 8.74 -18.97
C ILE A 205 5.47 9.41 -20.03
N PRO A 206 4.47 8.74 -20.62
CA PRO A 206 3.56 9.34 -21.59
C PRO A 206 2.91 10.65 -21.12
N LEU A 207 2.51 10.74 -19.85
CA LEU A 207 1.97 11.99 -19.27
C LEU A 207 3.01 13.07 -18.99
N ARG A 208 4.32 12.81 -19.24
CA ARG A 208 5.44 13.78 -19.15
C ARG A 208 5.61 14.45 -17.79
N ARG A 209 5.13 13.83 -16.72
CA ARG A 209 5.27 14.32 -15.35
C ARG A 209 5.33 13.19 -14.34
N LEU A 210 5.79 13.48 -13.16
CA LEU A 210 5.59 12.61 -12.01
C LEU A 210 4.11 12.56 -11.62
N GLY A 211 3.67 11.43 -11.08
CA GLY A 211 2.41 11.35 -10.36
C GLY A 211 2.55 11.97 -8.97
N THR A 212 1.43 12.36 -8.38
CA THR A 212 1.39 12.86 -7.01
C THR A 212 0.93 11.74 -6.05
N PRO A 213 1.33 11.78 -4.76
CA PRO A 213 0.79 10.85 -3.76
C PRO A 213 -0.74 10.86 -3.70
N ARG A 214 -1.36 12.03 -3.88
CA ARG A 214 -2.81 12.19 -3.87
C ARG A 214 -3.49 11.38 -4.99
N GLU A 215 -2.95 11.39 -6.21
CA GLU A 215 -3.50 10.59 -7.33
C GLU A 215 -3.52 9.10 -7.00
N LEU A 216 -2.55 8.60 -6.21
CA LEU A 216 -2.55 7.23 -5.70
C LEU A 216 -3.57 7.04 -4.56
N GLY A 217 -3.65 7.99 -3.64
CA GLY A 217 -4.62 7.99 -2.54
C GLY A 217 -6.06 7.92 -3.04
N ASP A 218 -6.38 8.68 -4.10
CA ASP A 218 -7.71 8.70 -4.72
C ASP A 218 -8.06 7.32 -5.33
N VAL A 219 -7.10 6.64 -5.97
CA VAL A 219 -7.29 5.27 -6.49
C VAL A 219 -7.47 4.25 -5.35
N VAL A 220 -6.69 4.37 -4.27
CA VAL A 220 -6.85 3.51 -3.08
C VAL A 220 -8.24 3.72 -2.46
N CYS A 221 -8.67 4.96 -2.32
CA CYS A 221 -9.98 5.31 -1.80
C CYS A 221 -11.12 4.75 -2.67
N PHE A 222 -11.02 4.86 -4.01
CA PHE A 222 -11.95 4.21 -4.92
C PHE A 222 -12.01 2.69 -4.73
N LEU A 223 -10.85 2.02 -4.65
CA LEU A 223 -10.80 0.56 -4.45
C LEU A 223 -11.33 0.11 -3.08
N ALA A 224 -11.26 0.98 -2.08
CA ALA A 224 -11.83 0.76 -0.76
C ALA A 224 -13.37 0.92 -0.74
N SER A 225 -13.95 1.58 -1.72
CA SER A 225 -15.34 2.00 -1.76
C SER A 225 -16.32 0.88 -2.17
N ASP A 226 -17.62 1.14 -1.99
CA ASP A 226 -18.70 0.32 -2.52
C ASP A 226 -18.76 0.35 -4.06
N ARG A 227 -18.20 1.39 -4.69
CA ARG A 227 -18.14 1.55 -6.14
C ARG A 227 -17.19 0.57 -6.82
N ALA A 228 -16.23 0.02 -6.06
CA ALA A 228 -15.28 -0.99 -6.54
C ALA A 228 -15.68 -2.43 -6.11
N ALA A 229 -16.91 -2.67 -5.66
CA ALA A 229 -17.34 -3.96 -5.11
C ALA A 229 -17.19 -5.15 -6.09
N TYR A 230 -17.11 -4.90 -7.40
CA TYR A 230 -16.89 -5.94 -8.41
C TYR A 230 -15.44 -5.97 -8.96
N VAL A 231 -14.54 -5.20 -8.36
CA VAL A 231 -13.10 -5.19 -8.70
C VAL A 231 -12.35 -6.01 -7.67
N THR A 232 -11.86 -7.19 -8.05
CA THR A 232 -11.04 -8.04 -7.17
C THR A 232 -10.00 -8.84 -7.96
N GLY A 233 -8.86 -9.10 -7.33
CA GLY A 233 -7.72 -9.80 -7.94
C GLY A 233 -7.05 -9.00 -9.05
N ALA A 234 -7.27 -7.69 -9.14
CA ALA A 234 -6.65 -6.81 -10.12
C ALA A 234 -5.33 -6.22 -9.62
N THR A 235 -4.43 -5.95 -10.56
CA THR A 235 -3.24 -5.11 -10.35
C THR A 235 -3.35 -3.90 -11.26
N ILE A 236 -3.67 -2.74 -10.68
CA ILE A 236 -3.95 -1.50 -11.41
C ILE A 236 -2.69 -0.66 -11.47
N ALA A 237 -2.18 -0.42 -12.67
CA ALA A 237 -1.08 0.51 -12.89
C ALA A 237 -1.57 1.96 -12.72
N VAL A 238 -0.85 2.74 -11.90
CA VAL A 238 -1.04 4.18 -11.71
C VAL A 238 0.31 4.84 -11.93
N ASP A 239 0.70 4.96 -13.19
CA ASP A 239 2.08 5.19 -13.59
C ASP A 239 2.25 6.21 -14.74
N GLY A 240 1.17 6.89 -15.13
CA GLY A 240 1.18 7.83 -16.25
C GLY A 240 1.45 7.20 -17.62
N GLY A 241 1.25 5.87 -17.74
CA GLY A 241 1.51 5.10 -18.94
C GLY A 241 2.97 4.63 -19.08
N LEU A 242 3.75 4.65 -17.98
CA LEU A 242 5.17 4.30 -17.97
C LEU A 242 5.40 2.84 -18.40
N THR A 243 4.63 1.89 -17.86
CA THR A 243 4.73 0.47 -18.20
C THR A 243 4.13 0.19 -19.57
N ARG A 244 4.80 -0.65 -20.38
CA ARG A 244 4.41 -0.95 -21.75
C ARG A 244 3.68 -2.28 -21.90
N GLY A 245 3.68 -3.10 -20.86
CA GLY A 245 3.01 -4.41 -20.86
C GLY A 245 1.50 -4.27 -20.99
N LEU A 246 0.88 -5.19 -21.73
CA LEU A 246 -0.58 -5.24 -21.89
C LEU A 246 -1.28 -5.92 -20.69
N LEU A 247 -0.56 -6.75 -19.92
CA LEU A 247 -1.08 -7.55 -18.80
C LEU A 247 -0.46 -7.16 -17.46
#